data_bf6def75e958c6ed8bce823882d04347
#
_entry.id   bf6def75e958c6ed8bce823882d04347
#
_cell.length_a   1.000
_cell.length_b   1.000
_cell.length_c   1.000
_cell.angle_alpha   90.00
_cell.angle_beta   90.00
_cell.angle_gamma   90.00
#
_symmetry.space_group_name_H-M   'P 1'
#
loop_
_entity.id
_entity.type
_entity.pdbx_description
1 polymer ?
#
loop_
_entity_poly.entity_id
_entity_poly.type
_entity_poly.pdbx_seq_one_letter_code
_entity_poly.pdbx_strand_id
1 'polypeptide(L)'
;ELTGLSRGGLYRHYESTGQIFLEIVNAFADEQKSEISAKIEQHVPAATILEELLAKYAVEMIDDENSLSLAIYEFYSNPAISKKDNSVKKQYEISKSTWIELINYGIATKEFNSVNPESIFNIIVFAYQGVRMYSKLMEMDNDIPTQIITEIQVLLLPKEAQHGK
;
A
#
# COMPACT_ATOMS: atom_id res chain seq x y z
N GLU A 1 -11.98 -9.86 -19.63
CA GLU A 1 -12.06 -11.28 -20.10
C GLU A 1 -11.04 -12.22 -19.42
N LEU A 2 -10.22 -11.70 -18.53
CA LEU A 2 -9.21 -12.51 -17.80
C LEU A 2 -9.79 -13.61 -16.88
N THR A 3 -11.07 -13.51 -16.52
CA THR A 3 -11.76 -14.50 -15.65
C THR A 3 -12.67 -15.48 -16.43
N GLY A 4 -12.78 -15.36 -17.74
CA GLY A 4 -13.71 -16.17 -18.55
C GLY A 4 -15.20 -15.92 -18.27
N LEU A 5 -15.53 -14.97 -17.40
CA LEU A 5 -16.91 -14.62 -17.06
C LEU A 5 -17.41 -13.50 -17.98
N SER A 6 -18.63 -13.66 -18.53
CA SER A 6 -19.30 -12.58 -19.23
C SER A 6 -19.69 -11.47 -18.26
N ARG A 7 -19.88 -10.22 -18.78
CA ARG A 7 -20.40 -9.09 -17.98
C ARG A 7 -21.65 -9.47 -17.19
N GLY A 8 -22.58 -10.20 -17.80
CA GLY A 8 -23.80 -10.68 -17.13
C GLY A 8 -23.55 -11.77 -16.08
N GLY A 9 -22.45 -12.53 -16.19
CA GLY A 9 -22.00 -13.49 -15.20
C GLY A 9 -21.46 -12.83 -13.94
N LEU A 10 -20.67 -11.75 -14.09
CA LEU A 10 -20.15 -10.95 -12.99
C LEU A 10 -21.30 -10.31 -12.18
N TYR A 11 -22.24 -9.64 -12.83
CA TYR A 11 -23.38 -9.02 -12.15
C TYR A 11 -24.40 -9.99 -11.55
N ARG A 12 -24.27 -11.30 -11.79
CA ARG A 12 -25.05 -12.32 -11.10
C ARG A 12 -24.51 -12.65 -9.70
N HIS A 13 -23.23 -12.36 -9.48
CA HIS A 13 -22.53 -12.61 -8.21
C HIS A 13 -22.30 -11.34 -7.38
N TYR A 14 -22.37 -10.16 -7.99
CA TYR A 14 -22.10 -8.88 -7.34
C TYR A 14 -23.26 -7.91 -7.52
N GLU A 15 -23.76 -7.36 -6.44
CA GLU A 15 -24.88 -6.42 -6.43
C GLU A 15 -24.49 -5.04 -7.02
N SER A 16 -23.18 -4.72 -7.03
CA SER A 16 -22.68 -3.45 -7.55
C SER A 16 -21.19 -3.50 -7.93
N THR A 17 -20.76 -2.55 -8.76
CA THR A 17 -19.33 -2.32 -9.07
C THR A 17 -18.51 -2.05 -7.81
N GLY A 18 -19.10 -1.35 -6.81
CA GLY A 18 -18.46 -1.09 -5.52
C GLY A 18 -18.16 -2.36 -4.74
N GLN A 19 -19.02 -3.37 -4.83
CA GLN A 19 -18.78 -4.67 -4.19
C GLN A 19 -17.61 -5.41 -4.86
N ILE A 20 -17.50 -5.35 -6.19
CA ILE A 20 -16.37 -5.94 -6.92
C ILE A 20 -15.06 -5.27 -6.48
N PHE A 21 -15.03 -3.94 -6.44
CA PHE A 21 -13.86 -3.21 -5.97
C PHE A 21 -13.51 -3.53 -4.52
N LEU A 22 -14.52 -3.64 -3.66
CA LEU A 22 -14.32 -4.00 -2.25
C LEU A 22 -13.63 -5.37 -2.11
N GLU A 23 -14.08 -6.39 -2.84
CA GLU A 23 -13.51 -7.73 -2.74
C GLU A 23 -12.07 -7.78 -3.27
N ILE A 24 -11.79 -7.16 -4.43
CA ILE A 24 -10.44 -7.09 -4.99
C ILE A 24 -9.50 -6.40 -4.00
N VAL A 25 -9.89 -5.23 -3.49
CA VAL A 25 -9.08 -4.41 -2.60
C VAL A 25 -8.83 -5.11 -1.27
N ASN A 26 -9.86 -5.76 -0.69
CA ASN A 26 -9.72 -6.49 0.57
C ASN A 26 -8.80 -7.71 0.41
N ALA A 27 -8.94 -8.48 -0.66
CA ALA A 27 -8.10 -9.66 -0.90
C ALA A 27 -6.61 -9.30 -0.89
N PHE A 28 -6.21 -8.24 -1.59
CA PHE A 28 -4.81 -7.79 -1.62
C PHE A 28 -4.32 -7.27 -0.25
N ALA A 29 -5.16 -6.53 0.46
CA ALA A 29 -4.79 -5.97 1.76
C ALA A 29 -4.65 -7.07 2.83
N ASP A 30 -5.56 -8.05 2.83
CA ASP A 30 -5.54 -9.18 3.76
C ASP A 30 -4.34 -10.10 3.50
N GLU A 31 -3.99 -10.35 2.24
CA GLU A 31 -2.81 -11.12 1.86
C GLU A 31 -1.52 -10.45 2.35
N GLN A 32 -1.34 -9.15 2.09
CA GLN A 32 -0.18 -8.40 2.55
C GLN A 32 -0.07 -8.40 4.07
N LYS A 33 -1.18 -8.20 4.78
CA LYS A 33 -1.21 -8.22 6.24
C LYS A 33 -0.79 -9.59 6.77
N SER A 34 -1.35 -10.66 6.22
CA SER A 34 -1.04 -12.04 6.62
C SER A 34 0.44 -12.37 6.40
N GLU A 35 1.01 -11.95 5.27
CA GLU A 35 2.43 -12.14 4.95
C GLU A 35 3.33 -11.44 5.98
N ILE A 36 3.07 -10.17 6.28
CA ILE A 36 3.88 -9.39 7.22
C ILE A 36 3.77 -9.95 8.64
N SER A 37 2.56 -10.25 9.12
CA SER A 37 2.36 -10.84 10.43
C SER A 37 3.07 -12.20 10.57
N ALA A 38 3.02 -13.05 9.54
CA ALA A 38 3.73 -14.32 9.53
C ALA A 38 5.26 -14.15 9.59
N LYS A 39 5.83 -13.17 8.88
CA LYS A 39 7.27 -12.84 8.95
C LYS A 39 7.68 -12.35 10.34
N ILE A 40 6.84 -11.53 10.98
CA ILE A 40 7.06 -11.06 12.35
C ILE A 40 7.04 -12.23 13.35
N GLU A 41 6.07 -13.14 13.25
CA GLU A 41 6.00 -14.36 14.07
C GLU A 41 7.21 -15.27 13.89
N GLN A 42 7.77 -15.32 12.69
CA GLN A 42 8.99 -16.07 12.37
C GLN A 42 10.28 -15.32 12.76
N HIS A 43 10.17 -14.17 13.41
CA HIS A 43 11.29 -13.33 13.81
C HIS A 43 12.20 -12.90 12.65
N VAL A 44 11.63 -12.72 11.46
CA VAL A 44 12.37 -12.11 10.34
C VAL A 44 12.77 -10.68 10.73
N PRO A 45 14.01 -10.23 10.50
CA PRO A 45 14.44 -8.88 10.83
C PRO A 45 13.51 -7.82 10.23
N ALA A 46 13.12 -6.84 11.04
CA ALA A 46 12.21 -5.78 10.62
C ALA A 46 12.75 -4.99 9.43
N ALA A 47 14.07 -4.77 9.38
CA ALA A 47 14.74 -4.10 8.26
C ALA A 47 14.59 -4.88 6.94
N THR A 48 14.64 -6.22 6.99
CA THR A 48 14.43 -7.09 5.82
C THR A 48 12.99 -6.99 5.32
N ILE A 49 12.00 -7.07 6.24
CA ILE A 49 10.57 -6.93 5.88
C ILE A 49 10.31 -5.56 5.24
N LEU A 50 10.89 -4.50 5.80
CA LEU A 50 10.78 -3.15 5.28
C LEU A 50 11.36 -3.03 3.87
N GLU A 51 12.57 -3.57 3.64
CA GLU A 51 13.26 -3.53 2.33
C GLU A 51 12.42 -4.20 1.25
N GLU A 52 11.89 -5.40 1.51
CA GLU A 52 11.03 -6.13 0.57
C GLU A 52 9.73 -5.36 0.26
N LEU A 53 9.09 -4.79 1.28
CA LEU A 53 7.85 -4.04 1.13
C LEU A 53 8.07 -2.73 0.34
N LEU A 54 9.14 -2.02 0.62
CA LEU A 54 9.49 -0.79 -0.08
C LEU A 54 9.92 -1.06 -1.52
N ALA A 55 10.64 -2.16 -1.79
CA ALA A 55 10.98 -2.57 -3.16
C ALA A 55 9.72 -2.86 -4.00
N LYS A 56 8.72 -3.53 -3.41
CA LYS A 56 7.42 -3.75 -4.05
C LYS A 56 6.71 -2.41 -4.34
N TYR A 57 6.70 -1.50 -3.38
CA TYR A 57 6.07 -0.18 -3.54
C TYR A 57 6.76 0.67 -4.60
N ALA A 58 8.10 0.58 -4.76
CA ALA A 58 8.82 1.29 -5.80
C ALA A 58 8.31 0.95 -7.20
N VAL A 59 8.05 -0.34 -7.44
CA VAL A 59 7.51 -0.82 -8.71
C VAL A 59 6.05 -0.41 -8.89
N GLU A 60 5.25 -0.53 -7.84
CA GLU A 60 3.80 -0.27 -7.89
C GLU A 60 3.44 1.22 -7.90
N MET A 61 4.34 2.12 -7.45
CA MET A 61 4.09 3.57 -7.44
C MET A 61 3.90 4.13 -8.85
N ILE A 62 4.65 3.63 -9.84
CA ILE A 62 4.40 3.98 -11.23
C ILE A 62 3.32 3.04 -11.73
N ASP A 63 2.13 3.59 -11.87
CA ASP A 63 0.95 2.84 -12.25
C ASP A 63 0.99 2.45 -13.74
N ASP A 64 0.77 1.18 -14.05
CA ASP A 64 0.77 0.69 -15.43
C ASP A 64 -0.60 0.87 -16.12
N GLU A 65 -0.66 0.60 -17.43
CA GLU A 65 -1.88 0.73 -18.23
C GLU A 65 -2.99 -0.24 -17.81
N ASN A 66 -2.67 -1.32 -17.11
CA ASN A 66 -3.61 -2.35 -16.69
C ASN A 66 -4.15 -2.12 -15.27
N SER A 67 -3.69 -1.08 -14.59
CA SER A 67 -4.08 -0.78 -13.23
C SER A 67 -5.54 -0.33 -13.13
N LEU A 68 -6.20 -0.76 -12.07
CA LEU A 68 -7.55 -0.32 -11.73
C LEU A 68 -7.59 1.03 -10.98
N SER A 69 -6.44 1.65 -10.73
CA SER A 69 -6.35 2.85 -9.89
C SER A 69 -7.23 3.98 -10.38
N LEU A 70 -7.19 4.28 -11.68
CA LEU A 70 -8.02 5.34 -12.26
C LEU A 70 -9.52 5.05 -12.09
N ALA A 71 -9.93 3.82 -12.39
CA ALA A 71 -11.33 3.40 -12.24
C ALA A 71 -11.80 3.49 -10.77
N ILE A 72 -10.93 3.15 -9.82
CA ILE A 72 -11.18 3.27 -8.39
C ILE A 72 -11.31 4.75 -8.01
N TYR A 73 -10.41 5.61 -8.48
CA TYR A 73 -10.46 7.05 -8.20
C TYR A 73 -11.75 7.69 -8.76
N GLU A 74 -12.09 7.40 -10.02
CA GLU A 74 -13.31 7.90 -10.66
C GLU A 74 -14.57 7.43 -9.90
N PHE A 75 -14.64 6.14 -9.57
CA PHE A 75 -15.78 5.58 -8.87
C PHE A 75 -15.98 6.23 -7.50
N TYR A 76 -14.94 6.28 -6.67
CA TYR A 76 -15.05 6.82 -5.30
C TYR A 76 -15.02 8.35 -5.22
N SER A 77 -14.70 9.06 -6.30
CA SER A 77 -14.86 10.51 -6.41
C SER A 77 -16.32 10.93 -6.62
N ASN A 78 -17.22 10.01 -6.95
CA ASN A 78 -18.63 10.31 -7.11
C ASN A 78 -19.25 10.78 -5.77
N PRO A 79 -19.88 11.97 -5.72
CA PRO A 79 -20.49 12.49 -4.49
C PRO A 79 -21.59 11.60 -3.88
N ALA A 80 -22.20 10.72 -4.69
CA ALA A 80 -23.21 9.76 -4.21
C ALA A 80 -22.62 8.62 -3.39
N ILE A 81 -21.31 8.39 -3.47
CA ILE A 81 -20.61 7.33 -2.72
C ILE A 81 -20.24 7.84 -1.33
N SER A 82 -20.59 7.08 -0.31
CA SER A 82 -20.26 7.42 1.08
C SER A 82 -18.75 7.46 1.29
N LYS A 83 -18.25 8.57 1.87
CA LYS A 83 -16.85 8.70 2.29
C LYS A 83 -16.58 8.08 3.66
N LYS A 84 -17.61 7.78 4.42
CA LYS A 84 -17.47 7.27 5.80
C LYS A 84 -17.28 5.77 5.85
N ASP A 85 -17.88 5.05 4.91
CA ASP A 85 -17.85 3.59 4.87
C ASP A 85 -17.77 3.13 3.41
N ASN A 86 -16.55 2.96 2.93
CA ASN A 86 -16.27 2.45 1.59
C ASN A 86 -14.98 1.60 1.60
N SER A 87 -14.73 0.88 0.50
CA SER A 87 -13.60 -0.03 0.41
C SER A 87 -12.24 0.65 0.50
N VAL A 88 -12.12 1.88 -0.01
CA VAL A 88 -10.87 2.67 0.07
C VAL A 88 -10.52 2.96 1.53
N LYS A 89 -11.53 3.34 2.34
CA LYS A 89 -11.33 3.56 3.78
C LYS A 89 -10.95 2.27 4.50
N LYS A 90 -11.62 1.16 4.19
CA LYS A 90 -11.28 -0.16 4.78
C LYS A 90 -9.85 -0.57 4.45
N GLN A 91 -9.44 -0.43 3.19
CA GLN A 91 -8.07 -0.67 2.77
C GLN A 91 -7.07 0.20 3.53
N TYR A 92 -7.37 1.50 3.67
CA TYR A 92 -6.53 2.42 4.44
C TYR A 92 -6.35 1.94 5.88
N GLU A 93 -7.42 1.52 6.57
CA GLU A 93 -7.35 1.05 7.95
C GLU A 93 -6.57 -0.28 8.08
N ILE A 94 -6.73 -1.22 7.15
CA ILE A 94 -5.96 -2.47 7.11
C ILE A 94 -4.48 -2.15 6.89
N SER A 95 -4.14 -1.35 5.88
CA SER A 95 -2.77 -0.93 5.61
C SER A 95 -2.16 -0.19 6.80
N LYS A 96 -2.93 0.70 7.44
CA LYS A 96 -2.51 1.41 8.64
C LYS A 96 -2.14 0.44 9.77
N SER A 97 -2.98 -0.55 10.05
CA SER A 97 -2.71 -1.54 11.09
C SER A 97 -1.45 -2.35 10.80
N THR A 98 -1.26 -2.75 9.55
CA THR A 98 -0.10 -3.54 9.10
C THR A 98 1.21 -2.75 9.22
N TRP A 99 1.22 -1.50 8.77
CA TRP A 99 2.41 -0.65 8.90
C TRP A 99 2.76 -0.31 10.35
N ILE A 100 1.75 -0.03 11.19
CA ILE A 100 1.96 0.22 12.61
C ILE A 100 2.54 -1.02 13.30
N GLU A 101 2.07 -2.22 12.96
CA GLU A 101 2.59 -3.49 13.48
C GLU A 101 4.07 -3.66 13.13
N LEU A 102 4.45 -3.50 11.85
CA LEU A 102 5.83 -3.59 11.40
C LEU A 102 6.73 -2.54 12.06
N ILE A 103 6.29 -1.28 12.11
CA ILE A 103 7.10 -0.21 12.69
C ILE A 103 7.31 -0.45 14.19
N ASN A 104 6.27 -0.83 14.93
CA ASN A 104 6.39 -1.16 16.34
C ASN A 104 7.32 -2.36 16.58
N TYR A 105 7.24 -3.38 15.73
CA TYR A 105 8.15 -4.53 15.77
C TYR A 105 9.61 -4.07 15.61
N GLY A 106 9.90 -3.27 14.57
CA GLY A 106 11.25 -2.77 14.33
C GLY A 106 11.77 -1.85 15.44
N ILE A 107 10.90 -1.05 16.06
CA ILE A 107 11.28 -0.24 17.25
C ILE A 107 11.60 -1.16 18.44
N ALA A 108 10.78 -2.19 18.70
CA ALA A 108 10.97 -3.13 19.79
C ALA A 108 12.25 -3.96 19.63
N THR A 109 12.61 -4.36 18.42
CA THR A 109 13.86 -5.07 18.10
C THR A 109 15.06 -4.15 18.00
N LYS A 110 14.87 -2.82 18.11
CA LYS A 110 15.91 -1.78 17.95
C LYS A 110 16.52 -1.69 16.54
N GLU A 111 15.83 -2.24 15.57
CA GLU A 111 16.20 -2.12 14.16
C GLU A 111 15.72 -0.80 13.55
N PHE A 112 14.68 -0.18 14.14
CA PHE A 112 14.16 1.10 13.69
C PHE A 112 14.38 2.19 14.73
N ASN A 113 14.50 3.42 14.25
CA ASN A 113 14.47 4.62 15.07
C ASN A 113 13.18 4.71 15.88
N SER A 114 13.23 5.36 17.04
CA SER A 114 12.03 5.70 17.80
C SER A 114 11.28 6.82 17.07
N VAL A 115 10.22 6.47 16.37
CA VAL A 115 9.36 7.37 15.57
C VAL A 115 7.91 7.23 15.98
N ASN A 116 7.05 8.15 15.53
CA ASN A 116 5.61 7.95 15.63
C ASN A 116 5.13 7.08 14.46
N PRO A 117 4.65 5.82 14.70
CA PRO A 117 4.28 4.90 13.64
C PRO A 117 3.15 5.41 12.75
N GLU A 118 2.17 6.11 13.33
CA GLU A 118 1.05 6.67 12.56
C GLU A 118 1.49 7.80 11.63
N SER A 119 2.41 8.65 12.07
CA SER A 119 2.96 9.72 11.23
C SER A 119 3.76 9.15 10.07
N ILE A 120 4.58 8.12 10.31
CA ILE A 120 5.33 7.45 9.24
C ILE A 120 4.38 6.77 8.25
N PHE A 121 3.38 6.05 8.74
CA PHE A 121 2.37 5.46 7.87
C PHE A 121 1.70 6.50 6.96
N ASN A 122 1.31 7.65 7.51
CA ASN A 122 0.69 8.71 6.72
C ASN A 122 1.64 9.24 5.62
N ILE A 123 2.93 9.40 5.91
CA ILE A 123 3.93 9.79 4.90
C ILE A 123 3.97 8.73 3.79
N ILE A 124 4.07 7.44 4.15
CA ILE A 124 4.17 6.33 3.19
C ILE A 124 2.92 6.26 2.31
N VAL A 125 1.74 6.19 2.92
CA VAL A 125 0.50 5.95 2.16
C VAL A 125 0.16 7.12 1.24
N PHE A 126 0.34 8.36 1.69
CA PHE A 126 0.01 9.52 0.85
C PHE A 126 1.08 9.79 -0.21
N ALA A 127 2.35 9.51 0.04
CA ALA A 127 3.38 9.54 -1.00
C ALA A 127 3.09 8.47 -2.07
N TYR A 128 2.82 7.22 -1.66
CA TYR A 128 2.48 6.13 -2.57
C TYR A 128 1.26 6.46 -3.44
N GLN A 129 0.15 6.87 -2.83
CA GLN A 129 -1.08 7.20 -3.56
C GLN A 129 -0.92 8.46 -4.41
N GLY A 130 -0.15 9.43 -3.95
CA GLY A 130 0.16 10.64 -4.71
C GLY A 130 0.89 10.33 -6.00
N VAL A 131 1.96 9.54 -5.95
CA VAL A 131 2.71 9.13 -7.15
C VAL A 131 1.82 8.35 -8.09
N ARG A 132 1.05 7.37 -7.61
CA ARG A 132 0.12 6.57 -8.43
C ARG A 132 -0.91 7.44 -9.15
N MET A 133 -1.50 8.42 -8.46
CA MET A 133 -2.47 9.32 -9.08
C MET A 133 -1.81 10.22 -10.13
N TYR A 134 -0.69 10.84 -9.77
CA TYR A 134 -0.01 11.78 -10.66
C TYR A 134 0.59 11.08 -11.89
N SER A 135 1.05 9.84 -11.79
CA SER A 135 1.55 9.06 -12.93
C SER A 135 0.48 8.82 -14.02
N LYS A 136 -0.82 8.93 -13.67
CA LYS A 136 -1.94 8.89 -14.63
C LYS A 136 -2.27 10.26 -15.23
N LEU A 137 -1.81 11.33 -14.65
CA LEU A 137 -2.17 12.70 -15.04
C LEU A 137 -1.05 13.43 -15.78
N MET A 138 0.19 12.99 -15.60
CA MET A 138 1.37 13.61 -16.19
C MET A 138 2.52 12.61 -16.32
N GLU A 139 3.48 12.92 -17.19
CA GLU A 139 4.74 12.17 -17.23
C GLU A 139 5.48 12.35 -15.91
N MET A 140 5.90 11.22 -15.33
CA MET A 140 6.62 11.19 -14.05
C MET A 140 8.07 10.77 -14.29
N ASP A 141 8.98 11.39 -13.54
CA ASP A 141 10.36 10.94 -13.48
C ASP A 141 10.41 9.58 -12.73
N ASN A 142 11.04 8.60 -13.37
CA ASN A 142 11.17 7.23 -12.83
C ASN A 142 11.99 7.17 -11.53
N ASP A 143 12.74 8.22 -11.20
CA ASP A 143 13.53 8.30 -9.96
C ASP A 143 12.69 8.71 -8.74
N ILE A 144 11.49 9.27 -8.94
CA ILE A 144 10.65 9.75 -7.84
C ILE A 144 10.33 8.65 -6.82
N PRO A 145 9.89 7.45 -7.19
CA PRO A 145 9.67 6.37 -6.23
C PRO A 145 10.93 6.03 -5.41
N THR A 146 12.09 5.95 -6.06
CA THR A 146 13.36 5.64 -5.40
C THR A 146 13.76 6.72 -4.40
N GLN A 147 13.59 8.00 -4.74
CA GLN A 147 13.85 9.13 -3.84
C GLN A 147 12.95 9.06 -2.60
N ILE A 148 11.64 8.84 -2.79
CA ILE A 148 10.67 8.71 -1.68
C ILE A 148 11.06 7.55 -0.76
N ILE A 149 11.38 6.39 -1.32
CA ILE A 149 11.76 5.19 -0.55
C ILE A 149 13.05 5.43 0.23
N THR A 150 14.04 6.09 -0.37
CA THR A 150 15.28 6.44 0.30
C THR A 150 15.01 7.31 1.54
N GLU A 151 14.15 8.31 1.43
CA GLU A 151 13.81 9.17 2.56
C GLU A 151 13.03 8.42 3.66
N ILE A 152 12.13 7.50 3.28
CA ILE A 152 11.44 6.64 4.26
C ILE A 152 12.45 5.76 5.01
N GLN A 153 13.43 5.18 4.32
CA GLN A 153 14.50 4.41 4.95
C GLN A 153 15.35 5.28 5.89
N VAL A 154 15.69 6.50 5.50
CA VAL A 154 16.43 7.45 6.36
C VAL A 154 15.65 7.77 7.63
N LEU A 155 14.33 7.90 7.56
CA LEU A 155 13.49 8.14 8.74
C LEU A 155 13.44 6.94 9.68
N LEU A 156 13.35 5.74 9.13
CA LEU A 156 13.14 4.51 9.91
C LEU A 156 14.43 3.86 10.39
N LEU A 157 15.48 3.79 9.56
CA LEU A 157 16.68 3.05 9.87
C LEU A 157 17.72 3.89 10.62
N PRO A 158 18.40 3.34 11.65
CA PRO A 158 19.52 4.01 12.29
C PRO A 158 20.64 4.36 11.32
N LYS A 159 21.33 5.47 11.55
CA LYS A 159 22.41 5.95 10.65
C LYS A 159 23.52 4.93 10.39
N GLU A 160 23.81 4.06 11.35
CA GLU A 160 24.82 3.00 11.21
C GLU A 160 24.42 1.92 10.22
N ALA A 161 23.12 1.66 10.06
CA ALA A 161 22.59 0.67 9.09
C ALA A 161 22.57 1.20 7.63
N GLN A 162 22.70 2.53 7.44
CA GLN A 162 22.64 3.17 6.12
C GLN A 162 23.96 3.12 5.35
N HIS A 163 25.09 2.80 6.00
CA HIS A 163 26.44 2.83 5.41
C HIS A 163 27.02 1.45 5.12
N GLY A 164 26.25 0.38 5.23
CA GLY A 164 26.68 -1.02 5.11
C GLY A 164 26.46 -1.67 3.73
N LYS A 165 26.34 -0.87 2.64
CA LYS A 165 26.27 -1.42 1.26
C LYS A 165 27.36 -0.84 0.38
#